data_ecb56b1d7b172b1c8b982ef3688f2f2d
#
_entry.id   ecb56b1d7b172b1c8b982ef3688f2f2d
#
_cell.length_a   1.000
_cell.length_b   1.000
_cell.length_c   1.000
_cell.angle_alpha   90.00
_cell.angle_beta   90.00
_cell.angle_gamma   90.00
#
_symmetry.space_group_name_H-M   'P 1'
#
loop_
_entity.id
_entity.type
_entity.pdbx_description
1 polymer ?
#
loop_
_entity_poly.entity_id
_entity_poly.type
_entity_poly.pdbx_seq_one_letter_code
_entity_poly.pdbx_strand_id
1 'polypeptide(L)'
;MSDPGLDAGFRLLYEVKFEQAREAFAQWQRERPAEPLGPALEAASDLFEEFYRKGVLTSEFFLDDNRLLGGIKDKPDAELERQFASAVQRTQKLARARMATQPKDPDALFALTLIAGMQADDFFLIQRRQLDSMHSLRETDRDARILLGVAPDTDDAYLALGVANYIIGCLPAYKRAVLWVGGVHGDKMLGMQQVSRAAASENARYLRPFARLMLALAALREKNPDLARLQLQELATEFPENPLFAKELAKVTPVITGVSSHDAP
;
A
#
# COMPACT_ATOMS: atom_id res chain seq x y z
N MET A 1 -12.85 -14.63 -10.34
CA MET A 1 -12.15 -15.19 -11.53
C MET A 1 -10.81 -14.50 -11.68
N SER A 2 -9.76 -15.24 -12.07
CA SER A 2 -8.44 -14.69 -12.38
C SER A 2 -8.51 -13.85 -13.65
N ASP A 3 -7.94 -12.65 -13.66
CA ASP A 3 -7.71 -11.85 -14.87
C ASP A 3 -6.21 -11.89 -15.19
N PRO A 4 -5.80 -12.68 -16.19
CA PRO A 4 -4.37 -12.89 -16.48
C PRO A 4 -3.61 -11.60 -16.78
N GLY A 5 -4.28 -10.58 -17.35
CA GLY A 5 -3.67 -9.29 -17.66
C GLY A 5 -3.35 -8.50 -16.39
N LEU A 6 -4.28 -8.48 -15.43
CA LEU A 6 -4.05 -7.86 -14.13
C LEU A 6 -3.02 -8.64 -13.31
N ASP A 7 -3.11 -9.97 -13.29
CA ASP A 7 -2.17 -10.81 -12.54
C ASP A 7 -0.72 -10.58 -13.01
N ALA A 8 -0.51 -10.49 -14.33
CA ALA A 8 0.80 -10.16 -14.90
C ALA A 8 1.30 -8.77 -14.49
N GLY A 9 0.42 -7.76 -14.58
CA GLY A 9 0.75 -6.38 -14.18
C GLY A 9 1.12 -6.27 -12.70
N PHE A 10 0.37 -6.91 -11.81
CA PHE A 10 0.67 -6.94 -10.38
C PHE A 10 1.97 -7.69 -10.07
N ARG A 11 2.24 -8.80 -10.78
CA ARG A 11 3.52 -9.48 -10.62
C ARG A 11 4.69 -8.56 -10.95
N LEU A 12 4.63 -7.86 -12.08
CA LEU A 12 5.65 -6.91 -12.49
C LEU A 12 5.80 -5.76 -11.48
N LEU A 13 4.69 -5.25 -10.97
CA LEU A 13 4.68 -4.21 -9.93
C LEU A 13 5.42 -4.67 -8.67
N TYR A 14 5.11 -5.87 -8.18
CA TYR A 14 5.77 -6.42 -6.99
C TYR A 14 7.20 -6.92 -7.25
N GLU A 15 7.61 -7.10 -8.49
CA GLU A 15 9.00 -7.33 -8.90
C GLU A 15 9.77 -6.02 -9.16
N VAL A 16 9.19 -4.86 -8.79
CA VAL A 16 9.74 -3.50 -9.00
C VAL A 16 10.06 -3.17 -10.46
N LYS A 17 9.38 -3.81 -11.39
CA LYS A 17 9.46 -3.58 -12.84
C LYS A 17 8.39 -2.57 -13.27
N PHE A 18 8.48 -1.36 -12.72
CA PHE A 18 7.40 -0.36 -12.76
C PHE A 18 6.98 0.04 -14.17
N GLU A 19 7.91 0.25 -15.09
CA GLU A 19 7.61 0.59 -16.48
C GLU A 19 6.81 -0.52 -17.17
N GLN A 20 7.25 -1.77 -17.00
CA GLN A 20 6.55 -2.94 -17.57
C GLN A 20 5.17 -3.15 -16.92
N ALA A 21 5.05 -2.87 -15.62
CA ALA A 21 3.76 -2.92 -14.92
C ALA A 21 2.78 -1.89 -15.50
N ARG A 22 3.24 -0.63 -15.70
CA ARG A 22 2.42 0.42 -16.35
C ARG A 22 1.97 0.01 -17.76
N GLU A 23 2.87 -0.55 -18.56
CA GLU A 23 2.54 -1.03 -19.91
C GLU A 23 1.48 -2.14 -19.87
N ALA A 24 1.62 -3.09 -18.95
CA ALA A 24 0.65 -4.19 -18.77
C ALA A 24 -0.72 -3.65 -18.35
N PHE A 25 -0.79 -2.73 -17.39
CA PHE A 25 -2.04 -2.09 -16.96
C PHE A 25 -2.65 -1.21 -18.06
N ALA A 26 -1.84 -0.46 -18.80
CA ALA A 26 -2.33 0.31 -19.94
C ALA A 26 -2.84 -0.59 -21.08
N GLN A 27 -2.22 -1.75 -21.32
CA GLN A 27 -2.74 -2.74 -22.27
C GLN A 27 -4.10 -3.28 -21.83
N TRP A 28 -4.21 -3.68 -20.55
CA TRP A 28 -5.47 -4.15 -19.97
C TRP A 28 -6.56 -3.08 -20.07
N GLN A 29 -6.20 -1.81 -19.84
CA GLN A 29 -7.13 -0.67 -19.96
C GLN A 29 -7.60 -0.43 -21.39
N ARG A 30 -6.76 -0.61 -22.40
CA ARG A 30 -7.18 -0.49 -23.81
C ARG A 30 -8.27 -1.48 -24.19
N GLU A 31 -8.23 -2.67 -23.62
CA GLU A 31 -9.26 -3.69 -23.82
C GLU A 31 -10.55 -3.41 -23.04
N ARG A 32 -10.45 -2.62 -21.96
CA ARG A 32 -11.55 -2.29 -21.04
C ARG A 32 -11.60 -0.77 -20.75
N PRO A 33 -11.89 0.04 -21.77
CA PRO A 33 -11.72 1.51 -21.66
C PRO A 33 -12.64 2.18 -20.65
N ALA A 34 -13.74 1.53 -20.25
CA ALA A 34 -14.67 2.04 -19.24
C ALA A 34 -14.32 1.63 -17.80
N GLU A 35 -13.31 0.74 -17.62
CA GLU A 35 -12.95 0.26 -16.30
C GLU A 35 -12.06 1.28 -15.56
N PRO A 36 -12.41 1.67 -14.30
CA PRO A 36 -11.62 2.65 -13.56
C PRO A 36 -10.35 2.06 -12.94
N LEU A 37 -10.24 0.73 -12.88
CA LEU A 37 -9.12 0.05 -12.21
C LEU A 37 -7.80 0.21 -12.98
N GLY A 38 -7.81 0.18 -14.31
CA GLY A 38 -6.59 0.30 -15.11
C GLY A 38 -5.77 1.55 -14.78
N PRO A 39 -6.34 2.76 -14.93
CA PRO A 39 -5.61 3.97 -14.54
C PRO A 39 -5.30 4.06 -13.04
N ALA A 40 -6.10 3.45 -12.15
CA ALA A 40 -5.74 3.36 -10.73
C ALA A 40 -4.45 2.55 -10.52
N LEU A 41 -4.23 1.50 -11.30
CA LEU A 41 -3.02 0.67 -11.22
C LEU A 41 -1.81 1.30 -11.90
N GLU A 42 -2.03 2.12 -12.94
CA GLU A 42 -0.96 2.99 -13.46
C GLU A 42 -0.50 3.98 -12.38
N ALA A 43 -1.44 4.64 -11.69
CA ALA A 43 -1.13 5.51 -10.55
C ALA A 43 -0.38 4.75 -9.43
N ALA A 44 -0.77 3.52 -9.13
CA ALA A 44 -0.06 2.69 -8.16
C ALA A 44 1.40 2.47 -8.59
N SER A 45 1.63 2.19 -9.87
CA SER A 45 3.00 1.97 -10.38
C SER A 45 3.86 3.22 -10.24
N ASP A 46 3.31 4.41 -10.53
CA ASP A 46 4.03 5.68 -10.40
C ASP A 46 4.39 6.00 -8.95
N LEU A 47 3.43 5.87 -8.04
CA LEU A 47 3.65 6.13 -6.62
C LEU A 47 4.61 5.13 -5.98
N PHE A 48 4.47 3.84 -6.31
CA PHE A 48 5.36 2.80 -5.77
C PHE A 48 6.78 2.94 -6.30
N GLU A 49 6.98 3.37 -7.55
CA GLU A 49 8.29 3.69 -8.09
C GLU A 49 8.94 4.85 -7.30
N GLU A 50 8.20 5.93 -7.04
CA GLU A 50 8.69 7.03 -6.22
C GLU A 50 9.03 6.57 -4.79
N PHE A 51 8.17 5.78 -4.17
CA PHE A 51 8.42 5.21 -2.84
C PHE A 51 9.64 4.29 -2.82
N TYR A 52 9.82 3.47 -3.84
CA TYR A 52 10.98 2.60 -3.97
C TYR A 52 12.27 3.41 -4.09
N ARG A 53 12.30 4.41 -4.97
CA ARG A 53 13.46 5.30 -5.18
C ARG A 53 13.83 6.09 -3.92
N LYS A 54 12.84 6.49 -3.13
CA LYS A 54 13.03 7.25 -1.88
C LYS A 54 13.22 6.36 -0.64
N GLY A 55 13.18 5.05 -0.80
CA GLY A 55 13.36 4.09 0.29
C GLY A 55 12.23 4.11 1.33
N VAL A 56 11.02 4.54 0.94
CA VAL A 56 9.84 4.57 1.82
C VAL A 56 9.42 3.17 2.25
N LEU A 57 9.58 2.19 1.34
CA LEU A 57 9.15 0.80 1.56
C LEU A 57 10.17 -0.03 2.36
N THR A 58 11.00 0.62 3.17
CA THR A 58 12.06 -0.03 3.95
C THR A 58 11.82 0.05 5.45
N SER A 59 12.38 -0.91 6.19
CA SER A 59 12.36 -0.87 7.65
C SER A 59 13.03 0.37 8.22
N GLU A 60 14.10 0.87 7.63
CA GLU A 60 14.77 2.10 8.08
C GLU A 60 13.86 3.33 8.00
N PHE A 61 12.99 3.40 6.99
CA PHE A 61 12.03 4.49 6.90
C PHE A 61 10.92 4.35 7.96
N PHE A 62 10.37 3.14 8.08
CA PHE A 62 9.22 2.88 8.95
C PHE A 62 9.56 2.92 10.45
N LEU A 63 10.79 2.61 10.84
CA LEU A 63 11.24 2.61 12.24
C LEU A 63 11.72 3.99 12.71
N ASP A 64 12.01 4.90 11.80
CA ASP A 64 12.41 6.27 12.12
C ASP A 64 11.19 7.20 12.15
N ASP A 65 10.78 7.63 13.36
CA ASP A 65 9.64 8.53 13.54
C ASP A 65 9.80 9.86 12.81
N ASN A 66 11.02 10.38 12.70
CA ASN A 66 11.25 11.66 12.01
C ASN A 66 11.04 11.52 10.50
N ARG A 67 11.36 10.34 9.93
CA ARG A 67 11.14 10.05 8.51
C ARG A 67 9.68 9.73 8.25
N LEU A 68 9.11 8.80 9.00
CA LEU A 68 7.71 8.37 8.84
C LEU A 68 6.72 9.53 9.03
N LEU A 69 6.92 10.36 10.06
CA LEU A 69 5.99 11.45 10.42
C LEU A 69 6.36 12.80 9.81
N GLY A 70 7.57 12.93 9.28
CA GLY A 70 8.08 14.16 8.65
C GLY A 70 7.99 14.16 7.13
N GLY A 71 7.71 13.01 6.53
CA GLY A 71 7.70 12.82 5.08
C GLY A 71 9.09 12.89 4.43
N ILE A 72 9.10 12.76 3.12
CA ILE A 72 10.30 12.81 2.29
C ILE A 72 10.75 14.26 2.15
N LYS A 73 12.06 14.51 2.30
CA LYS A 73 12.63 15.86 2.20
C LYS A 73 13.07 16.22 0.77
N ASP A 74 13.43 15.21 0.00
CA ASP A 74 13.90 15.37 -1.37
C ASP A 74 12.74 15.70 -2.30
N LYS A 75 13.03 16.46 -3.37
CA LYS A 75 12.03 16.75 -4.39
C LYS A 75 11.55 15.47 -5.05
N PRO A 76 10.23 15.36 -5.33
CA PRO A 76 9.69 14.25 -6.11
C PRO A 76 10.19 14.27 -7.54
N ASP A 77 10.11 13.12 -8.21
CA ASP A 77 10.28 13.05 -9.64
C ASP A 77 9.07 13.72 -10.33
N ALA A 78 9.33 14.83 -11.06
CA ALA A 78 8.26 15.63 -11.65
C ALA A 78 7.49 14.88 -12.76
N GLU A 79 8.10 13.88 -13.38
CA GLU A 79 7.41 13.04 -14.38
C GLU A 79 6.46 12.07 -13.70
N LEU A 80 6.93 11.34 -12.69
CA LEU A 80 6.08 10.43 -11.92
C LEU A 80 4.92 11.17 -11.24
N GLU A 81 5.17 12.38 -10.70
CA GLU A 81 4.12 13.21 -10.10
C GLU A 81 3.02 13.56 -11.12
N ARG A 82 3.41 13.96 -12.35
CA ARG A 82 2.45 14.27 -13.42
C ARG A 82 1.68 13.05 -13.89
N GLN A 83 2.36 11.90 -14.06
CA GLN A 83 1.75 10.64 -14.48
C GLN A 83 0.75 10.17 -13.42
N PHE A 84 1.15 10.16 -12.16
CA PHE A 84 0.27 9.86 -11.02
C PHE A 84 -0.98 10.73 -11.00
N ALA A 85 -0.82 12.05 -11.04
CA ALA A 85 -1.95 12.99 -11.02
C ALA A 85 -2.90 12.78 -12.22
N SER A 86 -2.36 12.54 -13.41
CA SER A 86 -3.15 12.25 -14.61
C SER A 86 -3.93 10.94 -14.48
N ALA A 87 -3.29 9.89 -13.98
CA ALA A 87 -3.90 8.58 -13.78
C ALA A 87 -5.02 8.64 -12.72
N VAL A 88 -4.79 9.36 -11.62
CA VAL A 88 -5.83 9.63 -10.60
C VAL A 88 -7.05 10.33 -11.21
N GLN A 89 -6.85 11.37 -12.01
CA GLN A 89 -7.96 12.09 -12.66
C GLN A 89 -8.76 11.19 -13.63
N ARG A 90 -8.07 10.34 -14.39
CA ARG A 90 -8.72 9.36 -15.28
C ARG A 90 -9.55 8.37 -14.48
N THR A 91 -9.00 7.82 -13.39
CA THR A 91 -9.71 6.91 -12.49
C THR A 91 -10.98 7.55 -11.95
N GLN A 92 -10.89 8.77 -11.38
CA GLN A 92 -12.05 9.50 -10.84
C GLN A 92 -13.11 9.73 -11.88
N LYS A 93 -12.74 10.11 -13.11
CA LYS A 93 -13.67 10.31 -14.22
C LYS A 93 -14.42 9.03 -14.57
N LEU A 94 -13.72 7.91 -14.74
CA LEU A 94 -14.32 6.63 -15.08
C LEU A 94 -15.20 6.08 -13.95
N ALA A 95 -14.73 6.15 -12.71
CA ALA A 95 -15.48 5.70 -11.56
C ALA A 95 -16.78 6.52 -11.38
N ARG A 96 -16.73 7.84 -11.51
CA ARG A 96 -17.93 8.71 -11.47
C ARG A 96 -18.91 8.38 -12.59
N ALA A 97 -18.42 8.09 -13.80
CA ALA A 97 -19.29 7.71 -14.93
C ALA A 97 -20.02 6.38 -14.65
N ARG A 98 -19.35 5.38 -14.08
CA ARG A 98 -19.98 4.11 -13.66
C ARG A 98 -20.99 4.34 -12.54
N MET A 99 -20.63 5.09 -11.52
CA MET A 99 -21.50 5.37 -10.38
C MET A 99 -22.72 6.23 -10.73
N ALA A 100 -22.71 6.96 -11.84
CA ALA A 100 -23.88 7.66 -12.34
C ALA A 100 -25.00 6.70 -12.76
N THR A 101 -24.67 5.52 -13.23
CA THR A 101 -25.61 4.46 -13.62
C THR A 101 -25.79 3.41 -12.53
N GLN A 102 -24.76 3.15 -11.75
CA GLN A 102 -24.73 2.17 -10.66
C GLN A 102 -24.05 2.78 -9.42
N PRO A 103 -24.79 3.49 -8.55
CA PRO A 103 -24.24 4.30 -7.45
C PRO A 103 -23.38 3.52 -6.43
N LYS A 104 -23.48 2.20 -6.39
CA LYS A 104 -22.69 1.31 -5.51
C LYS A 104 -21.94 0.24 -6.33
N ASP A 105 -21.43 0.62 -7.49
CA ASP A 105 -20.60 -0.26 -8.31
C ASP A 105 -19.33 -0.67 -7.54
N PRO A 106 -19.09 -1.98 -7.27
CA PRO A 106 -17.96 -2.41 -6.45
C PRO A 106 -16.60 -2.09 -7.06
N ASP A 107 -16.47 -2.19 -8.41
CA ASP A 107 -15.21 -1.93 -9.10
C ASP A 107 -14.86 -0.44 -9.06
N ALA A 108 -15.87 0.42 -9.22
CA ALA A 108 -15.70 1.87 -9.09
C ALA A 108 -15.32 2.25 -7.65
N LEU A 109 -15.99 1.67 -6.65
CA LEU A 109 -15.68 1.90 -5.24
C LEU A 109 -14.27 1.39 -4.88
N PHE A 110 -13.86 0.24 -5.41
CA PHE A 110 -12.52 -0.29 -5.19
C PHE A 110 -11.45 0.64 -5.79
N ALA A 111 -11.63 1.06 -7.05
CA ALA A 111 -10.70 1.99 -7.70
C ALA A 111 -10.62 3.34 -6.95
N LEU A 112 -11.76 3.89 -6.48
CA LEU A 112 -11.77 5.12 -5.68
C LEU A 112 -11.09 4.94 -4.33
N THR A 113 -11.30 3.81 -3.65
CA THR A 113 -10.61 3.48 -2.39
C THR A 113 -9.10 3.46 -2.59
N LEU A 114 -8.63 2.81 -3.67
CA LEU A 114 -7.20 2.74 -4.00
C LEU A 114 -6.60 4.12 -4.22
N ILE A 115 -7.18 4.92 -5.11
CA ILE A 115 -6.59 6.23 -5.43
C ILE A 115 -6.69 7.21 -4.27
N ALA A 116 -7.75 7.17 -3.46
CA ALA A 116 -7.86 8.01 -2.28
C ALA A 116 -6.78 7.66 -1.23
N GLY A 117 -6.52 6.37 -1.01
CA GLY A 117 -5.41 5.91 -0.15
C GLY A 117 -4.05 6.37 -0.67
N MET A 118 -3.78 6.17 -1.96
CA MET A 118 -2.54 6.60 -2.60
C MET A 118 -2.36 8.12 -2.58
N GLN A 119 -3.44 8.89 -2.78
CA GLN A 119 -3.40 10.35 -2.65
C GLN A 119 -3.14 10.80 -1.20
N ALA A 120 -3.68 10.08 -0.22
CA ALA A 120 -3.39 10.38 1.18
C ALA A 120 -1.89 10.19 1.48
N ASP A 121 -1.29 9.12 0.97
CA ASP A 121 0.13 8.82 1.13
C ASP A 121 1.02 9.83 0.36
N ASP A 122 0.68 10.16 -0.87
CA ASP A 122 1.37 11.17 -1.68
C ASP A 122 1.36 12.54 -1.00
N PHE A 123 0.17 13.01 -0.58
CA PHE A 123 0.04 14.28 0.13
C PHE A 123 0.78 14.30 1.46
N PHE A 124 0.79 13.19 2.20
CA PHE A 124 1.46 13.13 3.49
C PHE A 124 2.97 13.00 3.36
N LEU A 125 3.45 12.02 2.57
CA LEU A 125 4.86 11.64 2.52
C LEU A 125 5.66 12.47 1.52
N ILE A 126 5.10 12.81 0.36
CA ILE A 126 5.80 13.46 -0.74
C ILE A 126 5.53 14.96 -0.73
N GLN A 127 4.29 15.38 -0.83
CA GLN A 127 3.92 16.79 -0.96
C GLN A 127 3.86 17.53 0.36
N ARG A 128 3.79 16.82 1.51
CA ARG A 128 3.71 17.36 2.87
C ARG A 128 2.48 18.27 3.09
N ARG A 129 1.40 17.97 2.38
CA ARG A 129 0.09 18.66 2.41
C ARG A 129 -0.86 17.92 3.34
N GLN A 130 -0.71 18.11 4.62
CA GLN A 130 -1.40 17.33 5.66
C GLN A 130 -2.92 17.47 5.63
N LEU A 131 -3.47 18.63 5.30
CA LEU A 131 -4.92 18.83 5.21
C LEU A 131 -5.54 18.05 4.04
N ASP A 132 -4.84 18.02 2.90
CA ASP A 132 -5.27 17.25 1.74
C ASP A 132 -5.17 15.75 1.99
N SER A 133 -4.10 15.30 2.66
CA SER A 133 -3.98 13.92 3.11
C SER A 133 -5.14 13.51 4.01
N MET A 134 -5.52 14.36 4.98
CA MET A 134 -6.68 14.09 5.84
C MET A 134 -7.99 13.99 5.06
N HIS A 135 -8.17 14.83 4.04
CA HIS A 135 -9.34 14.74 3.17
C HIS A 135 -9.38 13.39 2.44
N SER A 136 -8.28 13.01 1.81
CA SER A 136 -8.17 11.73 1.10
C SER A 136 -8.33 10.53 2.02
N LEU A 137 -7.83 10.57 3.27
CA LEU A 137 -8.07 9.52 4.26
C LEU A 137 -9.55 9.32 4.59
N ARG A 138 -10.33 10.42 4.68
CA ARG A 138 -11.78 10.32 4.90
C ARG A 138 -12.50 9.71 3.70
N GLU A 139 -12.08 10.06 2.49
CA GLU A 139 -12.62 9.45 1.27
C GLU A 139 -12.29 7.96 1.24
N THR A 140 -11.05 7.57 1.57
CA THR A 140 -10.64 6.17 1.67
C THR A 140 -11.50 5.40 2.67
N ASP A 141 -11.69 5.91 3.88
CA ASP A 141 -12.51 5.25 4.92
C ASP A 141 -13.97 5.11 4.47
N ARG A 142 -14.54 6.17 3.90
CA ARG A 142 -15.91 6.18 3.39
C ARG A 142 -16.11 5.13 2.29
N ASP A 143 -15.25 5.17 1.27
CA ASP A 143 -15.43 4.34 0.07
C ASP A 143 -15.13 2.87 0.36
N ALA A 144 -14.09 2.59 1.19
CA ALA A 144 -13.80 1.23 1.67
C ALA A 144 -14.96 0.63 2.48
N ARG A 145 -15.60 1.42 3.37
CA ARG A 145 -16.75 0.93 4.13
C ARG A 145 -17.98 0.68 3.27
N ILE A 146 -18.24 1.53 2.27
CA ILE A 146 -19.32 1.31 1.31
C ILE A 146 -19.02 0.06 0.49
N LEU A 147 -17.78 -0.11 0.02
CA LEU A 147 -17.34 -1.30 -0.73
C LEU A 147 -17.57 -2.57 0.08
N LEU A 148 -17.11 -2.62 1.33
CA LEU A 148 -17.32 -3.78 2.22
C LEU A 148 -18.80 -4.05 2.50
N GLY A 149 -19.64 -3.00 2.49
CA GLY A 149 -21.10 -3.14 2.64
C GLY A 149 -21.78 -3.77 1.43
N VAL A 150 -21.24 -3.61 0.21
CA VAL A 150 -21.82 -4.15 -1.03
C VAL A 150 -21.08 -5.39 -1.55
N ALA A 151 -19.82 -5.53 -1.22
CA ALA A 151 -18.96 -6.66 -1.59
C ALA A 151 -18.11 -7.08 -0.38
N PRO A 152 -18.69 -7.82 0.60
CA PRO A 152 -18.04 -8.15 1.87
C PRO A 152 -16.77 -8.99 1.74
N ASP A 153 -16.60 -9.68 0.62
CA ASP A 153 -15.46 -10.55 0.34
C ASP A 153 -14.28 -9.80 -0.30
N THR A 154 -14.38 -8.47 -0.47
CA THR A 154 -13.28 -7.64 -0.99
C THR A 154 -12.30 -7.30 0.14
N ASP A 155 -11.51 -8.29 0.56
CA ASP A 155 -10.58 -8.12 1.68
C ASP A 155 -9.42 -7.16 1.39
N ASP A 156 -9.16 -6.81 0.13
CA ASP A 156 -8.26 -5.72 -0.27
C ASP A 156 -8.62 -4.37 0.39
N ALA A 157 -9.91 -4.11 0.63
CA ALA A 157 -10.36 -2.88 1.30
C ALA A 157 -9.88 -2.76 2.75
N TYR A 158 -9.63 -3.90 3.42
CA TYR A 158 -9.08 -3.88 4.78
C TYR A 158 -7.64 -3.38 4.85
N LEU A 159 -6.87 -3.48 3.76
CA LEU A 159 -5.53 -2.90 3.72
C LEU A 159 -5.58 -1.38 3.85
N ALA A 160 -6.42 -0.72 3.05
CA ALA A 160 -6.54 0.74 3.09
C ALA A 160 -6.99 1.25 4.46
N LEU A 161 -8.01 0.60 5.05
CA LEU A 161 -8.47 0.91 6.41
C LEU A 161 -7.40 0.61 7.46
N GLY A 162 -6.69 -0.51 7.33
CA GLY A 162 -5.71 -0.97 8.29
C GLY A 162 -4.47 -0.10 8.34
N VAL A 163 -3.94 0.28 7.19
CA VAL A 163 -2.76 1.16 7.11
C VAL A 163 -3.09 2.52 7.71
N ALA A 164 -4.23 3.14 7.34
CA ALA A 164 -4.65 4.40 7.90
C ALA A 164 -4.81 4.33 9.42
N ASN A 165 -5.54 3.33 9.94
CA ASN A 165 -5.72 3.13 11.38
C ASN A 165 -4.39 2.95 12.10
N TYR A 166 -3.49 2.14 11.56
CA TYR A 166 -2.19 1.86 12.16
C TYR A 166 -1.32 3.12 12.23
N ILE A 167 -1.12 3.81 11.10
CA ILE A 167 -0.26 4.99 11.03
C ILE A 167 -0.78 6.11 11.94
N ILE A 168 -2.09 6.41 11.90
CA ILE A 168 -2.70 7.41 12.77
C ILE A 168 -2.59 6.98 14.23
N GLY A 169 -2.78 5.70 14.54
CA GLY A 169 -2.63 5.15 15.88
C GLY A 169 -1.20 5.26 16.44
N CYS A 170 -0.18 5.31 15.57
CA CYS A 170 1.21 5.53 15.94
C CYS A 170 1.56 7.00 16.21
N LEU A 171 0.71 7.95 15.84
CA LEU A 171 0.96 9.38 16.06
C LEU A 171 0.97 9.75 17.55
N PRO A 172 1.77 10.73 17.96
CA PRO A 172 1.70 11.32 19.31
C PRO A 172 0.28 11.80 19.67
N ALA A 173 -0.09 11.71 20.94
CA ALA A 173 -1.46 11.99 21.40
C ALA A 173 -1.98 13.39 20.98
N TYR A 174 -1.12 14.42 20.98
CA TYR A 174 -1.52 15.76 20.57
C TYR A 174 -1.85 15.85 19.06
N LYS A 175 -1.12 15.12 18.20
CA LYS A 175 -1.44 15.06 16.77
C LYS A 175 -2.73 14.28 16.53
N ARG A 176 -2.93 13.16 17.25
CA ARG A 176 -4.20 12.40 17.18
C ARG A 176 -5.40 13.25 17.60
N ALA A 177 -5.26 14.09 18.64
CA ALA A 177 -6.33 14.99 19.08
C ALA A 177 -6.73 15.99 17.98
N VAL A 178 -5.77 16.55 17.25
CA VAL A 178 -6.05 17.43 16.10
C VAL A 178 -6.78 16.69 14.99
N LEU A 179 -6.32 15.48 14.64
CA LEU A 179 -6.97 14.63 13.64
C LEU A 179 -8.39 14.24 14.06
N TRP A 180 -8.58 13.93 15.34
CA TRP A 180 -9.89 13.60 15.91
C TRP A 180 -10.91 14.72 15.75
N VAL A 181 -10.54 15.96 16.01
CA VAL A 181 -11.39 17.16 15.74
C VAL A 181 -11.73 17.24 14.25
N GLY A 182 -10.79 16.87 13.40
CA GLY A 182 -10.99 16.78 11.94
C GLY A 182 -11.79 15.56 11.47
N GLY A 183 -12.31 14.72 12.38
CA GLY A 183 -13.09 13.53 12.03
C GLY A 183 -12.25 12.35 11.52
N VAL A 184 -10.91 12.38 11.70
CA VAL A 184 -10.01 11.29 11.35
C VAL A 184 -9.58 10.57 12.63
N HIS A 185 -9.88 9.28 12.72
CA HIS A 185 -9.58 8.44 13.86
C HIS A 185 -8.60 7.35 13.46
N GLY A 186 -7.77 6.91 14.39
CA GLY A 186 -6.87 5.78 14.19
C GLY A 186 -6.74 4.97 15.47
N ASP A 187 -6.74 3.67 15.29
CA ASP A 187 -6.50 2.67 16.33
C ASP A 187 -5.45 1.69 15.83
N LYS A 188 -4.32 1.67 16.52
CA LYS A 188 -3.16 0.86 16.15
C LYS A 188 -3.48 -0.65 16.17
N MET A 189 -4.24 -1.11 17.17
CA MET A 189 -4.60 -2.52 17.30
C MET A 189 -5.58 -2.94 16.20
N LEU A 190 -6.60 -2.11 15.95
CA LEU A 190 -7.53 -2.32 14.85
C LEU A 190 -6.80 -2.31 13.51
N GLY A 191 -5.88 -1.36 13.30
CA GLY A 191 -5.05 -1.27 12.10
C GLY A 191 -4.24 -2.55 11.86
N MET A 192 -3.54 -3.04 12.89
CA MET A 192 -2.80 -4.31 12.80
C MET A 192 -3.72 -5.49 12.44
N GLN A 193 -4.89 -5.57 13.06
CA GLN A 193 -5.87 -6.63 12.77
C GLN A 193 -6.35 -6.59 11.32
N GLN A 194 -6.66 -5.39 10.80
CA GLN A 194 -7.13 -5.20 9.43
C GLN A 194 -6.04 -5.52 8.41
N VAL A 195 -4.81 -5.05 8.62
CA VAL A 195 -3.67 -5.39 7.75
C VAL A 195 -3.39 -6.90 7.80
N SER A 196 -3.43 -7.53 8.99
CA SER A 196 -3.25 -8.98 9.13
C SER A 196 -4.33 -9.77 8.38
N ARG A 197 -5.58 -9.29 8.39
CA ARG A 197 -6.65 -9.90 7.61
C ARG A 197 -6.36 -9.84 6.12
N ALA A 198 -6.00 -8.67 5.59
CA ALA A 198 -5.64 -8.51 4.17
C ALA A 198 -4.42 -9.37 3.79
N ALA A 199 -3.40 -9.45 4.67
CA ALA A 199 -2.19 -10.23 4.44
C ALA A 199 -2.43 -11.75 4.40
N ALA A 200 -3.43 -12.25 5.13
CA ALA A 200 -3.76 -13.66 5.24
C ALA A 200 -4.83 -14.13 4.23
N SER A 201 -5.61 -13.20 3.67
CA SER A 201 -6.77 -13.53 2.85
C SER A 201 -6.39 -13.86 1.41
N GLU A 202 -6.97 -14.93 0.88
CA GLU A 202 -6.94 -15.23 -0.56
C GLU A 202 -7.86 -14.29 -1.37
N ASN A 203 -8.82 -13.65 -0.71
CA ASN A 203 -9.72 -12.67 -1.32
C ASN A 203 -9.07 -11.28 -1.42
N ALA A 204 -7.99 -10.99 -0.69
CA ALA A 204 -7.13 -9.82 -0.90
C ALA A 204 -6.17 -10.10 -2.07
N ARG A 205 -6.75 -10.28 -3.23
CA ARG A 205 -6.09 -10.88 -4.38
C ARG A 205 -4.94 -10.05 -4.92
N TYR A 206 -5.13 -8.75 -4.97
CA TYR A 206 -4.18 -7.84 -5.61
C TYR A 206 -3.26 -7.16 -4.60
N LEU A 207 -3.76 -6.89 -3.40
CA LEU A 207 -3.02 -6.13 -2.40
C LEU A 207 -2.42 -6.99 -1.30
N ARG A 208 -2.63 -8.32 -1.31
CA ARG A 208 -2.04 -9.22 -0.31
C ARG A 208 -0.52 -9.08 -0.17
N PRO A 209 0.27 -9.00 -1.26
CA PRO A 209 1.73 -8.81 -1.11
C PRO A 209 2.07 -7.47 -0.45
N PHE A 210 1.35 -6.40 -0.76
CA PHE A 210 1.54 -5.12 -0.10
C PHE A 210 1.09 -5.16 1.37
N ALA A 211 -0.02 -5.83 1.67
CA ALA A 211 -0.47 -6.05 3.05
C ALA A 211 0.57 -6.83 3.88
N ARG A 212 1.21 -7.85 3.30
CA ARG A 212 2.32 -8.58 3.92
C ARG A 212 3.53 -7.69 4.19
N LEU A 213 3.91 -6.84 3.24
CA LEU A 213 4.98 -5.87 3.45
C LEU A 213 4.64 -4.91 4.60
N MET A 214 3.45 -4.32 4.57
CA MET A 214 3.01 -3.41 5.63
C MET A 214 2.94 -4.10 7.00
N LEU A 215 2.47 -5.35 7.04
CA LEU A 215 2.44 -6.15 8.26
C LEU A 215 3.86 -6.44 8.78
N ALA A 216 4.81 -6.75 7.91
CA ALA A 216 6.20 -6.95 8.28
C ALA A 216 6.82 -5.69 8.89
N LEU A 217 6.63 -4.54 8.24
CA LEU A 217 7.14 -3.25 8.72
C LEU A 217 6.50 -2.83 10.06
N ALA A 218 5.19 -3.01 10.18
CA ALA A 218 4.48 -2.77 11.43
C ALA A 218 4.93 -3.72 12.54
N ALA A 219 5.12 -5.02 12.24
CA ALA A 219 5.61 -6.00 13.20
C ALA A 219 7.01 -5.64 13.74
N LEU A 220 7.92 -5.15 12.87
CA LEU A 220 9.22 -4.66 13.32
C LEU A 220 9.09 -3.48 14.28
N ARG A 221 8.20 -2.55 13.99
CA ARG A 221 7.92 -1.40 14.86
C ARG A 221 7.35 -1.83 16.21
N GLU A 222 6.52 -2.87 16.24
CA GLU A 222 5.95 -3.46 17.44
C GLU A 222 6.88 -4.49 18.12
N LYS A 223 8.16 -4.56 17.70
CA LYS A 223 9.17 -5.46 18.25
C LYS A 223 8.82 -6.95 18.14
N ASN A 224 8.16 -7.32 17.06
CA ASN A 224 7.85 -8.71 16.69
C ASN A 224 8.61 -9.15 15.42
N PRO A 225 9.94 -9.41 15.53
CA PRO A 225 10.77 -9.76 14.38
C PRO A 225 10.41 -11.12 13.75
N ASP A 226 9.82 -12.04 14.51
CA ASP A 226 9.42 -13.36 13.98
C ASP A 226 8.26 -13.23 13.00
N LEU A 227 7.25 -12.42 13.30
CA LEU A 227 6.17 -12.12 12.37
C LEU A 227 6.70 -11.39 11.13
N ALA A 228 7.59 -10.42 11.31
CA ALA A 228 8.20 -9.70 10.19
C ALA A 228 8.97 -10.66 9.28
N ARG A 229 9.79 -11.53 9.84
CA ARG A 229 10.56 -12.54 9.11
C ARG A 229 9.65 -13.46 8.31
N LEU A 230 8.58 -13.96 8.92
CA LEU A 230 7.62 -14.83 8.24
C LEU A 230 7.05 -14.15 6.98
N GLN A 231 6.56 -12.90 7.13
CA GLN A 231 5.97 -12.17 6.01
C GLN A 231 6.99 -11.85 4.91
N LEU A 232 8.21 -11.44 5.28
CA LEU A 232 9.27 -11.14 4.32
C LEU A 232 9.78 -12.39 3.60
N GLN A 233 9.79 -13.54 4.28
CA GLN A 233 10.18 -14.81 3.66
C GLN A 233 9.17 -15.26 2.60
N GLU A 234 7.87 -15.13 2.88
CA GLU A 234 6.82 -15.40 1.91
C GLU A 234 6.93 -14.47 0.70
N LEU A 235 7.13 -13.17 0.93
CA LEU A 235 7.32 -12.18 -0.14
C LEU A 235 8.56 -12.47 -0.99
N ALA A 236 9.70 -12.77 -0.38
CA ALA A 236 10.93 -13.10 -1.10
C ALA A 236 10.81 -14.41 -1.90
N THR A 237 9.99 -15.35 -1.43
CA THR A 237 9.72 -16.61 -2.13
C THR A 237 8.76 -16.38 -3.33
N GLU A 238 7.73 -15.58 -3.14
CA GLU A 238 6.72 -15.29 -4.16
C GLU A 238 7.28 -14.36 -5.26
N PHE A 239 8.15 -13.41 -4.87
CA PHE A 239 8.74 -12.39 -5.76
C PHE A 239 10.28 -12.39 -5.67
N PRO A 240 10.96 -13.44 -6.17
CA PRO A 240 12.42 -13.59 -6.01
C PRO A 240 13.23 -12.54 -6.76
N GLU A 241 12.64 -11.88 -7.76
CA GLU A 241 13.28 -10.82 -8.51
C GLU A 241 13.20 -9.44 -7.83
N ASN A 242 12.45 -9.32 -6.71
CA ASN A 242 12.39 -8.09 -5.94
C ASN A 242 13.57 -8.00 -4.95
N PRO A 243 14.57 -7.13 -5.20
CA PRO A 243 15.73 -7.01 -4.32
C PRO A 243 15.40 -6.42 -2.94
N LEU A 244 14.29 -5.68 -2.82
CA LEU A 244 13.84 -5.10 -1.56
C LEU A 244 13.48 -6.20 -0.55
N PHE A 245 12.70 -7.20 -0.97
CA PHE A 245 12.25 -8.25 -0.05
C PHE A 245 13.41 -9.08 0.48
N ALA A 246 14.35 -9.46 -0.39
CA ALA A 246 15.56 -10.17 0.01
C ALA A 246 16.42 -9.34 0.98
N LYS A 247 16.57 -8.03 0.72
CA LYS A 247 17.32 -7.11 1.58
C LYS A 247 16.67 -6.95 2.95
N GLU A 248 15.35 -6.75 3.00
CA GLU A 248 14.62 -6.61 4.26
C GLU A 248 14.62 -7.93 5.07
N LEU A 249 14.48 -9.08 4.40
CA LEU A 249 14.56 -10.39 5.04
C LEU A 249 15.93 -10.62 5.69
N ALA A 250 17.02 -10.25 5.00
CA ALA A 250 18.37 -10.42 5.53
C ALA A 250 18.59 -9.64 6.84
N LYS A 251 17.93 -8.49 7.03
CA LYS A 251 18.05 -7.68 8.27
C LYS A 251 17.40 -8.35 9.48
N VAL A 252 16.39 -9.17 9.27
CA VAL A 252 15.62 -9.81 10.35
C VAL A 252 15.96 -11.29 10.53
N THR A 253 16.86 -11.81 9.70
CA THR A 253 17.35 -13.19 9.83
C THR A 253 18.58 -13.21 10.73
N PRO A 254 18.57 -13.97 11.85
CA PRO A 254 19.75 -14.10 12.70
C PRO A 254 20.94 -14.63 11.89
N VAL A 255 22.08 -13.97 11.97
CA VAL A 255 23.32 -14.51 11.47
C VAL A 255 23.66 -15.71 12.37
N ILE A 256 23.55 -16.92 11.84
CA ILE A 256 24.06 -18.12 12.52
C ILE A 256 25.59 -18.00 12.49
N THR A 257 26.17 -17.34 13.47
CA THR A 257 27.62 -17.42 13.73
C THR A 257 27.89 -18.87 14.05
N GLY A 258 28.59 -19.53 13.12
CA GLY A 258 28.93 -20.94 13.20
C GLY A 258 29.52 -21.28 14.58
N VAL A 259 28.97 -22.31 15.21
CA VAL A 259 29.58 -22.97 16.35
C VAL A 259 30.96 -23.45 15.87
N SER A 260 31.98 -22.75 16.33
CA SER A 260 33.37 -23.22 16.21
C SER A 260 33.43 -24.52 16.99
N SER A 261 33.42 -25.62 16.30
CA SER A 261 33.79 -26.92 16.86
C SER A 261 35.30 -26.90 17.11
N HIS A 262 35.69 -26.40 18.26
CA HIS A 262 36.99 -26.63 18.84
C HIS A 262 36.74 -27.21 20.22
N ASP A 263 36.74 -28.54 20.26
CA ASP A 263 37.17 -29.32 21.41
C ASP A 263 37.21 -30.79 20.97
N ALA A 264 38.40 -31.24 20.65
CA ALA A 264 38.77 -32.63 20.82
C ALA A 264 40.18 -32.67 21.45
N PRO A 265 40.35 -33.35 22.59
CA PRO A 265 41.64 -33.53 23.25
C PRO A 265 42.58 -34.45 22.48
#